data_db82b75b64387b82d2f8e0b8f3bbb8e4
#
_entry.id   db82b75b64387b82d2f8e0b8f3bbb8e4
#
_cell.length_a   1.000
_cell.length_b   1.000
_cell.length_c   1.000
_cell.angle_alpha   90.00
_cell.angle_beta   90.00
_cell.angle_gamma   90.00
#
_symmetry.space_group_name_H-M   'P 1'
#
loop_
_entity.id
_entity.type
_entity.pdbx_description
1 polymer ?
#
loop_
_entity_poly.entity_id
_entity_poly.type
_entity_poly.pdbx_seq_one_letter_code
_entity_poly.pdbx_strand_id
1 'polypeptide(L)'
;MMNPHFHTDFSISDSLIFVRKSVLIYETIIPEKIIIDSTVETSLQDEFMLNADGQLEVIKRYKNGGAAKVFIKAKHPTNGKCAELLLKKNSDLKKIIKSENIECENQTVNAEMRKAIWNKFSDDLQQDVIEIDASKEDAKKIWEKLSNYLPTYSLFQSDRKNSDGDDEIQDPLKTAVKQILSDTELQATLAEVATEVENKLKEVADRTLTKLREMDPAIAASLNPIIPSADSLKWQDVFKNVSISGDEDIPINKRGSGVKRLVLLNFFRAEAERHCQEQGNTGVIYAIEEPETSQHSDNQRILIEAFKTLASVANTQVILTTHSSYIVKQLQFTDLRLIKENEEGNKEILGVLPGQLQYPSLNEVNYIAFNEVTEEYHDELYSFIEFQGWKNSYIQGKPTRLYKRIGRNNSIIDEQKVLTEYIRHQIHHPENKNNPRYTREELKQSIDLMRTFIEQQSAAGIVEP
;
A
#
# COMPACT_ATOMS: atom_id res chain seq x y z
N MET A 1 6.91 1.18 -22.53
CA MET A 1 7.16 0.44 -21.27
C MET A 1 7.90 1.39 -20.35
N MET A 2 7.20 2.13 -19.52
CA MET A 2 7.79 3.12 -18.62
C MET A 2 7.70 2.63 -17.18
N ASN A 3 8.82 2.68 -16.51
CA ASN A 3 9.00 2.24 -15.12
C ASN A 3 8.59 3.40 -14.21
N PRO A 4 7.54 3.33 -13.42
CA PRO A 4 7.22 4.39 -12.49
C PRO A 4 7.91 4.15 -11.15
N HIS A 5 8.73 5.10 -10.75
CA HIS A 5 9.35 5.15 -9.45
C HIS A 5 8.37 5.76 -8.44
N PHE A 6 7.90 4.94 -7.48
CA PHE A 6 7.34 5.46 -6.25
C PHE A 6 8.46 5.45 -5.21
N HIS A 7 8.93 6.63 -4.83
CA HIS A 7 9.65 6.82 -3.58
C HIS A 7 8.61 7.16 -2.51
N THR A 8 8.19 6.17 -1.76
CA THR A 8 7.47 6.42 -0.51
C THR A 8 8.48 6.29 0.61
N ASP A 9 8.97 7.43 1.11
CA ASP A 9 9.71 7.47 2.37
C ASP A 9 8.73 7.15 3.51
N PHE A 10 8.43 5.87 3.71
CA PHE A 10 7.76 5.38 4.90
C PHE A 10 8.81 5.09 5.96
N SER A 11 8.85 5.92 7.01
CA SER A 11 9.43 5.52 8.28
C SER A 11 8.46 4.57 8.95
N ILE A 12 8.57 3.27 8.66
CA ILE A 12 7.82 2.21 9.32
C ILE A 12 8.82 1.39 10.13
N SER A 13 8.53 1.23 11.41
CA SER A 13 9.20 0.29 12.29
C SER A 13 8.97 -1.13 11.79
N ASP A 14 10.07 -1.85 11.58
CA ASP A 14 10.23 -3.30 11.45
C ASP A 14 9.34 -4.08 10.44
N SER A 15 10.03 -4.56 9.39
CA SER A 15 9.74 -5.76 8.59
C SER A 15 8.48 -5.74 7.72
N LEU A 16 8.53 -5.05 6.57
CA LEU A 16 7.46 -5.12 5.57
C LEU A 16 8.01 -5.45 4.18
N ILE A 17 7.47 -6.48 3.54
CA ILE A 17 7.74 -6.84 2.15
C ILE A 17 6.53 -6.38 1.32
N PHE A 18 6.75 -5.49 0.34
CA PHE A 18 5.69 -5.02 -0.54
C PHE A 18 5.69 -5.82 -1.84
N VAL A 19 4.52 -6.30 -2.21
CA VAL A 19 4.25 -6.87 -3.52
C VAL A 19 3.32 -5.93 -4.28
N ARG A 20 3.73 -5.51 -5.47
CA ARG A 20 3.03 -4.50 -6.25
C ARG A 20 2.52 -5.08 -7.56
N LYS A 21 1.27 -4.80 -7.92
CA LYS A 21 0.80 -4.92 -9.29
C LYS A 21 0.22 -3.60 -9.79
N SER A 22 0.60 -3.22 -11.00
CA SER A 22 0.22 -2.06 -11.80
C SER A 22 0.37 -0.69 -11.13
N VAL A 23 1.07 0.16 -11.82
CA VAL A 23 1.10 1.61 -11.56
C VAL A 23 -0.12 2.19 -12.21
N LEU A 24 -0.96 2.84 -11.43
CA LEU A 24 -1.84 3.84 -11.99
C LEU A 24 -0.96 5.00 -12.45
N ILE A 25 -0.78 5.11 -13.76
CA ILE A 25 -0.22 6.30 -14.35
C ILE A 25 -1.31 7.35 -14.20
N TYR A 26 -1.04 8.38 -13.41
CA TYR A 26 -1.97 9.48 -13.16
C TYR A 26 -2.23 10.36 -14.40
N GLU A 27 -1.87 9.91 -15.59
CA GLU A 27 -2.11 10.62 -16.86
C GLU A 27 -3.60 10.84 -17.16
N THR A 28 -4.48 9.96 -16.67
CA THR A 28 -5.92 10.02 -16.95
C THR A 28 -6.77 10.66 -15.85
N ILE A 29 -6.22 10.89 -14.66
CA ILE A 29 -6.99 11.32 -13.49
C ILE A 29 -6.78 12.79 -13.17
N ILE A 30 -5.70 13.40 -13.65
CA ILE A 30 -5.41 14.81 -13.41
C ILE A 30 -6.19 15.64 -14.41
N PRO A 31 -7.09 16.54 -13.99
CA PRO A 31 -7.78 17.42 -14.92
C PRO A 31 -6.75 18.28 -15.65
N GLU A 32 -6.97 18.45 -16.94
CA GLU A 32 -6.12 19.27 -17.80
C GLU A 32 -5.98 20.70 -17.23
N LYS A 33 -6.99 21.15 -16.51
CA LYS A 33 -7.02 22.44 -15.81
C LYS A 33 -7.57 22.32 -14.39
N ILE A 34 -6.93 23.04 -13.47
CA ILE A 34 -7.36 23.15 -12.07
C ILE A 34 -7.87 24.56 -11.82
N ILE A 35 -9.12 24.68 -11.37
CA ILE A 35 -9.67 25.96 -10.96
C ILE A 35 -9.26 26.23 -9.53
N ILE A 36 -8.28 27.12 -9.30
CA ILE A 36 -7.76 27.47 -7.98
C ILE A 36 -8.69 28.45 -7.26
N ASP A 37 -9.29 29.36 -8.03
CA ASP A 37 -10.26 30.34 -7.54
C ASP A 37 -11.41 30.41 -8.55
N SER A 38 -12.57 30.88 -8.17
CA SER A 38 -13.81 30.88 -8.98
C SER A 38 -13.66 31.49 -10.40
N THR A 39 -12.50 32.09 -10.68
CA THR A 39 -12.22 32.79 -11.95
C THR A 39 -10.87 32.45 -12.59
N VAL A 40 -10.03 31.59 -11.99
CA VAL A 40 -8.66 31.35 -12.46
C VAL A 40 -8.42 29.87 -12.68
N GLU A 41 -8.25 29.51 -13.95
CA GLU A 41 -7.81 28.19 -14.37
C GLU A 41 -6.27 28.17 -14.48
N THR A 42 -5.64 27.15 -13.91
CA THR A 42 -4.24 26.84 -14.16
C THR A 42 -4.08 25.33 -14.38
N SER A 43 -2.95 24.89 -14.91
CA SER A 43 -2.63 23.47 -15.06
C SER A 43 -1.39 23.12 -14.24
N LEU A 44 -1.22 21.85 -13.90
CA LEU A 44 0.01 21.38 -13.25
C LEU A 44 1.24 21.60 -14.12
N GLN A 45 1.07 21.59 -15.43
CA GLN A 45 2.13 21.87 -16.39
C GLN A 45 2.52 23.35 -16.37
N ASP A 46 1.54 24.26 -16.38
CA ASP A 46 1.80 25.72 -16.31
C ASP A 46 2.45 26.14 -14.99
N GLU A 47 2.18 25.41 -13.91
CA GLU A 47 2.75 25.67 -12.58
C GLU A 47 4.04 24.87 -12.32
N PHE A 48 4.58 24.15 -13.30
CA PHE A 48 5.77 23.30 -13.18
C PHE A 48 5.69 22.33 -12.00
N MET A 49 4.56 21.66 -11.83
CA MET A 49 4.30 20.72 -10.73
C MET A 49 4.34 19.25 -11.18
N LEU A 50 4.88 18.97 -12.35
CA LEU A 50 5.06 17.62 -12.89
C LEU A 50 6.55 17.22 -12.82
N ASN A 51 6.82 15.92 -12.69
CA ASN A 51 8.17 15.38 -12.78
C ASN A 51 8.70 15.38 -14.22
N ALA A 52 9.91 14.84 -14.45
CA ALA A 52 10.53 14.81 -15.77
C ALA A 52 9.76 13.99 -16.82
N ASP A 53 8.93 13.05 -16.38
CA ASP A 53 8.11 12.17 -17.20
C ASP A 53 6.69 12.73 -17.42
N GLY A 54 6.42 13.96 -17.00
CA GLY A 54 5.09 14.59 -17.10
C GLY A 54 4.05 14.03 -16.13
N GLN A 55 4.47 13.42 -15.04
CA GLN A 55 3.60 12.78 -14.05
C GLN A 55 3.57 13.54 -12.74
N LEU A 56 2.46 13.46 -12.01
CA LEU A 56 2.38 13.96 -10.64
C LEU A 56 3.05 13.01 -9.66
N GLU A 57 4.10 13.47 -8.98
CA GLU A 57 4.80 12.72 -7.94
C GLU A 57 4.57 13.38 -6.58
N VAL A 58 3.87 12.67 -5.67
CA VAL A 58 3.49 13.15 -4.34
C VAL A 58 4.26 12.39 -3.26
N ILE A 59 4.92 13.15 -2.37
CA ILE A 59 5.65 12.62 -1.22
C ILE A 59 4.89 13.00 0.05
N LYS A 60 4.55 12.02 0.87
CA LYS A 60 3.98 12.23 2.21
C LYS A 60 4.99 11.82 3.27
N ARG A 61 5.38 12.75 4.15
CA ARG A 61 6.31 12.51 5.25
C ARG A 61 5.56 12.50 6.57
N TYR A 62 5.66 11.39 7.28
CA TYR A 62 5.03 11.18 8.58
C TYR A 62 6.05 11.40 9.69
N LYS A 63 5.69 12.18 10.73
CA LYS A 63 6.41 12.22 12.01
C LYS A 63 5.59 11.50 13.06
N ASN A 64 6.26 10.87 14.02
CA ASN A 64 5.60 10.15 15.11
C ASN A 64 4.46 10.97 15.74
N GLY A 65 3.23 10.49 15.62
CA GLY A 65 2.03 11.09 16.19
C GLY A 65 1.54 12.39 15.56
N GLY A 66 2.08 12.81 14.41
CA GLY A 66 1.70 14.04 13.72
C GLY A 66 1.02 13.81 12.37
N ALA A 67 0.34 14.84 11.86
CA ALA A 67 -0.19 14.85 10.50
C ALA A 67 0.94 14.76 9.46
N ALA A 68 0.67 14.07 8.35
CA ALA A 68 1.61 13.96 7.25
C ALA A 68 1.93 15.33 6.63
N LYS A 69 3.20 15.58 6.36
CA LYS A 69 3.62 16.69 5.50
C LYS A 69 3.64 16.23 4.06
N VAL A 70 3.01 16.99 3.19
CA VAL A 70 2.89 16.67 1.77
C VAL A 70 3.81 17.54 0.95
N PHE A 71 4.54 16.93 0.03
CA PHE A 71 5.41 17.58 -0.95
C PHE A 71 5.06 17.07 -2.34
N ILE A 72 5.18 17.95 -3.33
CA ILE A 72 5.09 17.58 -4.74
C ILE A 72 6.50 17.62 -5.31
N LYS A 73 7.00 16.48 -5.78
CA LYS A 73 8.32 16.39 -6.40
C LYS A 73 8.18 16.63 -7.88
N ALA A 74 8.77 17.72 -8.35
CA ALA A 74 8.57 18.19 -9.70
C ALA A 74 9.85 18.75 -10.31
N LYS A 75 9.90 18.76 -11.65
CA LYS A 75 10.91 19.50 -12.41
C LYS A 75 10.50 20.97 -12.45
N HIS A 76 11.03 21.77 -11.56
CA HIS A 76 10.58 23.13 -11.26
C HIS A 76 11.69 24.17 -11.51
N PRO A 77 11.36 25.41 -11.90
CA PRO A 77 12.33 26.49 -12.03
C PRO A 77 13.08 26.78 -10.73
N THR A 78 14.41 26.83 -10.78
CA THR A 78 15.30 27.08 -9.64
C THR A 78 16.14 28.35 -9.77
N ASN A 79 16.07 29.07 -10.90
CA ASN A 79 16.72 30.36 -11.07
C ASN A 79 16.22 31.35 -9.98
N GLY A 80 17.13 31.96 -9.24
CA GLY A 80 16.81 32.82 -8.09
C GLY A 80 15.82 33.96 -8.36
N LYS A 81 15.64 34.37 -9.63
CA LYS A 81 14.68 35.41 -10.03
C LYS A 81 13.26 34.88 -10.19
N CYS A 82 13.10 33.60 -10.49
CA CYS A 82 11.79 32.97 -10.76
C CYS A 82 11.59 31.65 -10.00
N ALA A 83 12.43 31.35 -9.01
CA ALA A 83 12.29 30.20 -8.12
C ALA A 83 11.19 30.38 -7.08
N GLU A 84 10.62 29.25 -6.64
CA GLU A 84 9.68 29.17 -5.50
C GLU A 84 8.46 30.11 -5.60
N LEU A 85 7.99 30.43 -6.81
CA LEU A 85 6.89 31.38 -6.95
C LEU A 85 5.58 30.88 -6.34
N LEU A 86 5.36 29.58 -6.30
CA LEU A 86 4.20 28.96 -5.64
C LEU A 86 4.16 29.15 -4.13
N LEU A 87 5.31 29.42 -3.52
CA LEU A 87 5.47 29.62 -2.07
C LEU A 87 5.50 31.11 -1.69
N LYS A 88 5.32 32.04 -2.67
CA LYS A 88 5.36 33.48 -2.46
C LYS A 88 3.95 34.07 -2.33
N LYS A 89 3.83 35.08 -1.50
CA LYS A 89 2.60 35.89 -1.36
C LYS A 89 2.40 36.82 -2.56
N ASN A 90 1.16 37.23 -2.80
CA ASN A 90 0.82 38.18 -3.84
C ASN A 90 1.70 39.45 -3.82
N SER A 91 1.97 39.98 -2.62
CA SER A 91 2.85 41.15 -2.45
C SER A 91 4.29 40.92 -2.93
N ASP A 92 4.79 39.70 -2.79
CA ASP A 92 6.16 39.37 -3.17
C ASP A 92 6.27 39.13 -4.68
N LEU A 93 5.25 38.51 -5.27
CA LEU A 93 5.13 38.39 -6.73
C LEU A 93 5.08 39.78 -7.41
N LYS A 94 4.31 40.74 -6.85
CA LYS A 94 4.26 42.11 -7.31
C LYS A 94 5.61 42.81 -7.25
N LYS A 95 6.41 42.56 -6.18
CA LYS A 95 7.78 43.11 -6.07
C LYS A 95 8.65 42.59 -7.22
N ILE A 96 8.59 41.28 -7.52
CA ILE A 96 9.36 40.68 -8.61
C ILE A 96 8.95 41.31 -9.96
N ILE A 97 7.65 41.40 -10.24
CA ILE A 97 7.13 42.02 -11.47
C ILE A 97 7.65 43.42 -11.63
N LYS A 98 7.64 44.23 -10.55
CA LYS A 98 8.11 45.59 -10.57
C LYS A 98 9.64 45.67 -10.73
N SER A 99 10.40 44.84 -9.99
CA SER A 99 11.87 44.90 -10.03
C SER A 99 12.45 44.44 -11.36
N GLU A 100 11.84 43.46 -12.00
CA GLU A 100 12.28 42.88 -13.28
C GLU A 100 11.56 43.51 -14.50
N ASN A 101 10.74 44.57 -14.27
CA ASN A 101 9.98 45.30 -15.28
C ASN A 101 9.18 44.34 -16.22
N ILE A 102 8.35 43.48 -15.61
CA ILE A 102 7.56 42.45 -16.30
C ILE A 102 6.18 43.02 -16.60
N GLU A 103 5.72 42.85 -17.84
CA GLU A 103 4.34 43.14 -18.22
C GLU A 103 3.41 42.06 -17.70
N CYS A 104 2.39 42.44 -16.93
CA CYS A 104 1.36 41.53 -16.43
C CYS A 104 0.03 42.29 -16.37
N GLU A 105 -0.96 41.80 -17.13
CA GLU A 105 -2.24 42.50 -17.30
C GLU A 105 -3.05 42.47 -15.99
N ASN A 106 -2.98 41.35 -15.24
CA ASN A 106 -3.75 41.16 -14.03
C ASN A 106 -2.87 40.82 -12.82
N GLN A 107 -2.46 41.78 -12.04
CA GLN A 107 -1.65 41.60 -10.84
C GLN A 107 -2.48 41.28 -9.56
N THR A 108 -3.79 41.04 -9.71
CA THR A 108 -4.62 40.57 -8.60
C THR A 108 -4.58 39.05 -8.49
N VAL A 109 -4.27 38.35 -9.61
CA VAL A 109 -4.26 36.90 -9.74
C VAL A 109 -2.82 36.38 -9.72
N ASN A 110 -2.50 35.56 -8.70
CA ASN A 110 -1.15 35.02 -8.52
C ASN A 110 -0.68 34.14 -9.68
N ALA A 111 -1.56 33.30 -10.23
CA ALA A 111 -1.24 32.42 -11.37
C ALA A 111 -0.82 33.22 -12.61
N GLU A 112 -1.51 34.32 -12.92
CA GLU A 112 -1.15 35.21 -14.01
C GLU A 112 0.22 35.87 -13.80
N MET A 113 0.49 36.30 -12.57
CA MET A 113 1.79 36.86 -12.20
C MET A 113 2.92 35.83 -12.32
N ARG A 114 2.70 34.60 -11.83
CA ARG A 114 3.69 33.52 -11.96
C ARG A 114 3.97 33.20 -13.42
N LYS A 115 2.92 33.05 -14.22
CA LYS A 115 3.04 32.82 -15.65
C LYS A 115 3.85 33.91 -16.35
N ALA A 116 3.56 35.19 -16.07
CA ALA A 116 4.30 36.32 -16.62
C ALA A 116 5.79 36.30 -16.20
N ILE A 117 6.08 35.98 -14.93
CA ILE A 117 7.46 35.87 -14.44
C ILE A 117 8.20 34.72 -15.13
N TRP A 118 7.64 33.52 -15.16
CA TRP A 118 8.28 32.38 -15.83
C TRP A 118 8.47 32.58 -17.34
N ASN A 119 7.51 33.20 -18.02
CA ASN A 119 7.65 33.57 -19.42
C ASN A 119 8.81 34.55 -19.67
N LYS A 120 9.01 35.51 -18.76
CA LYS A 120 10.14 36.47 -18.84
C LYS A 120 11.48 35.77 -18.78
N PHE A 121 11.58 34.68 -17.98
CA PHE A 121 12.81 33.92 -17.78
C PHE A 121 12.81 32.57 -18.54
N SER A 122 11.98 32.40 -19.55
CA SER A 122 11.80 31.15 -20.29
C SER A 122 13.12 30.55 -20.81
N ASP A 123 14.08 31.40 -21.19
CA ASP A 123 15.37 30.98 -21.72
C ASP A 123 16.37 30.56 -20.62
N ASP A 124 16.09 30.85 -19.35
CA ASP A 124 16.99 30.58 -18.20
C ASP A 124 16.19 30.20 -16.94
N LEU A 125 15.33 29.21 -17.04
CA LEU A 125 14.56 28.70 -15.88
C LEU A 125 15.41 27.88 -14.93
N GLN A 126 16.53 27.31 -15.39
CA GLN A 126 17.40 26.40 -14.60
C GLN A 126 16.58 25.30 -13.89
N GLN A 127 15.77 24.57 -14.67
CA GLN A 127 14.86 23.56 -14.09
C GLN A 127 15.63 22.41 -13.46
N ASP A 128 15.30 22.09 -12.20
CA ASP A 128 15.82 20.95 -11.46
C ASP A 128 14.69 20.24 -10.71
N VAL A 129 14.98 19.02 -10.25
CA VAL A 129 14.03 18.22 -9.47
C VAL A 129 14.03 18.71 -8.04
N ILE A 130 12.93 19.34 -7.61
CA ILE A 130 12.76 19.84 -6.25
C ILE A 130 11.48 19.33 -5.63
N GLU A 131 11.38 19.45 -4.29
CA GLU A 131 10.19 19.16 -3.51
C GLU A 131 9.48 20.45 -3.12
N ILE A 132 8.27 20.65 -3.63
CA ILE A 132 7.43 21.80 -3.35
C ILE A 132 6.57 21.50 -2.14
N ASP A 133 6.68 22.28 -1.07
CA ASP A 133 5.88 22.13 0.16
C ASP A 133 4.42 22.49 -0.12
N ALA A 134 3.56 21.47 -0.20
CA ALA A 134 2.13 21.59 -0.49
C ALA A 134 1.30 22.17 0.69
N SER A 135 1.94 22.56 1.79
CA SER A 135 1.26 23.21 2.92
C SER A 135 1.30 24.74 2.88
N LYS A 136 1.99 25.32 1.88
CA LYS A 136 2.28 26.76 1.83
C LYS A 136 1.58 27.47 0.68
N GLU A 137 1.09 28.66 0.95
CA GLU A 137 0.57 29.66 0.02
C GLU A 137 -0.29 29.05 -1.13
N ASP A 138 0.03 29.33 -2.39
CA ASP A 138 -0.75 28.84 -3.54
C ASP A 138 -0.52 27.36 -3.81
N ALA A 139 0.63 26.78 -3.44
CA ALA A 139 0.84 25.35 -3.50
C ALA A 139 -0.19 24.59 -2.63
N LYS A 140 -0.58 25.16 -1.47
CA LYS A 140 -1.65 24.64 -0.62
C LYS A 140 -3.01 24.66 -1.31
N LYS A 141 -3.36 25.75 -1.95
CA LYS A 141 -4.65 25.87 -2.67
C LYS A 141 -4.75 24.87 -3.81
N ILE A 142 -3.66 24.72 -4.57
CA ILE A 142 -3.57 23.73 -5.66
C ILE A 142 -3.72 22.32 -5.08
N TRP A 143 -3.00 22.02 -3.99
CA TRP A 143 -3.08 20.73 -3.33
C TRP A 143 -4.48 20.38 -2.82
N GLU A 144 -5.17 21.33 -2.19
CA GLU A 144 -6.56 21.14 -1.71
C GLU A 144 -7.52 20.74 -2.83
N LYS A 145 -7.35 21.32 -4.03
CA LYS A 145 -8.14 20.93 -5.21
C LYS A 145 -7.68 19.60 -5.78
N LEU A 146 -6.37 19.42 -5.92
CA LEU A 146 -5.76 18.23 -6.48
C LEU A 146 -6.07 16.97 -5.67
N SER A 147 -6.11 17.09 -4.33
CA SER A 147 -6.38 15.97 -3.44
C SER A 147 -7.75 15.31 -3.68
N ASN A 148 -8.71 16.04 -4.24
CA ASN A 148 -10.03 15.48 -4.59
C ASN A 148 -10.00 14.57 -5.83
N TYR A 149 -8.93 14.64 -6.63
CA TYR A 149 -8.73 13.80 -7.81
C TYR A 149 -7.79 12.61 -7.54
N LEU A 150 -7.21 12.56 -6.35
CA LEU A 150 -6.34 11.44 -5.99
C LEU A 150 -7.16 10.20 -5.65
N PRO A 151 -6.60 9.00 -5.92
CA PRO A 151 -7.27 7.77 -5.57
C PRO A 151 -7.50 7.65 -4.06
N THR A 152 -8.63 7.08 -3.69
CA THR A 152 -8.93 6.73 -2.30
C THR A 152 -7.94 5.66 -1.82
N TYR A 153 -7.32 5.89 -0.67
CA TYR A 153 -6.39 4.95 -0.06
C TYR A 153 -7.07 4.20 1.08
N SER A 154 -7.05 2.87 1.01
CA SER A 154 -7.65 1.99 2.01
C SER A 154 -6.61 1.01 2.54
N LEU A 155 -6.30 1.09 3.85
CA LEU A 155 -5.29 0.25 4.51
C LEU A 155 -5.96 -0.83 5.36
N PHE A 156 -5.55 -2.08 5.10
CA PHE A 156 -5.94 -3.27 5.86
C PHE A 156 -4.73 -3.80 6.63
N GLN A 157 -4.75 -3.68 7.95
CA GLN A 157 -3.67 -4.14 8.82
C GLN A 157 -3.97 -5.53 9.38
N SER A 158 -2.94 -6.40 9.42
CA SER A 158 -3.06 -7.76 9.96
C SER A 158 -3.09 -7.75 11.49
N ASP A 159 -2.37 -6.85 12.12
CA ASP A 159 -2.03 -6.83 13.54
C ASP A 159 -2.46 -5.55 14.26
N ARG A 160 -3.66 -5.05 13.99
CA ARG A 160 -4.22 -4.21 15.05
C ARG A 160 -4.47 -5.12 16.24
N LYS A 161 -3.71 -4.88 17.33
CA LYS A 161 -3.95 -5.53 18.62
C LYS A 161 -5.46 -5.55 18.83
N ASN A 162 -6.03 -6.76 18.93
CA ASN A 162 -7.39 -6.99 19.38
C ASN A 162 -7.52 -6.39 20.79
N SER A 163 -7.53 -5.08 20.93
CA SER A 163 -8.15 -4.48 22.07
C SER A 163 -9.65 -4.66 21.86
N ASP A 164 -10.33 -5.29 22.81
CA ASP A 164 -11.79 -5.48 22.81
C ASP A 164 -12.60 -4.18 22.64
N GLY A 165 -11.92 -3.06 22.43
CA GLY A 165 -12.47 -1.72 22.21
C GLY A 165 -12.46 -1.18 20.77
N ASP A 166 -11.77 -1.83 19.81
CA ASP A 166 -11.76 -1.39 18.40
C ASP A 166 -12.93 -2.02 17.63
N ASP A 167 -14.13 -1.55 17.91
CA ASP A 167 -15.38 -1.93 17.22
C ASP A 167 -15.33 -1.75 15.69
N GLU A 168 -14.42 -0.93 15.17
CA GLU A 168 -14.34 -0.58 13.75
C GLU A 168 -13.81 -1.71 12.84
N ILE A 169 -13.06 -2.65 13.40
CA ILE A 169 -12.42 -3.73 12.63
C ILE A 169 -13.20 -5.04 12.75
N GLN A 170 -14.01 -5.18 13.79
CA GLN A 170 -14.75 -6.41 14.07
C GLN A 170 -16.06 -6.50 13.31
N ASP A 171 -16.61 -5.38 12.86
CA ASP A 171 -17.88 -5.36 12.15
C ASP A 171 -17.87 -4.35 11.00
N PRO A 172 -17.71 -4.83 9.74
CA PRO A 172 -17.76 -3.97 8.56
C PRO A 172 -19.04 -3.13 8.45
N LEU A 173 -20.17 -3.66 8.94
CA LEU A 173 -21.44 -2.93 8.94
C LEU A 173 -21.45 -1.74 9.90
N LYS A 174 -20.70 -1.80 11.01
CA LYS A 174 -20.57 -0.65 11.90
C LYS A 174 -19.84 0.52 11.23
N THR A 175 -18.83 0.22 10.42
CA THR A 175 -18.15 1.22 9.61
C THR A 175 -19.09 1.81 8.55
N ALA A 176 -19.88 0.97 7.87
CA ALA A 176 -20.89 1.44 6.93
C ALA A 176 -21.94 2.32 7.62
N VAL A 177 -22.42 1.93 8.80
CA VAL A 177 -23.35 2.75 9.59
C VAL A 177 -22.75 4.12 9.91
N LYS A 178 -21.48 4.20 10.30
CA LYS A 178 -20.80 5.49 10.56
C LYS A 178 -20.75 6.35 9.30
N GLN A 179 -20.41 5.76 8.16
CA GLN A 179 -20.35 6.47 6.87
C GLN A 179 -21.74 6.94 6.42
N ILE A 180 -22.74 6.07 6.46
CA ILE A 180 -24.13 6.43 6.14
C ILE A 180 -24.61 7.57 7.04
N LEU A 181 -24.33 7.50 8.35
CA LEU A 181 -24.68 8.55 9.30
C LEU A 181 -23.84 9.83 9.15
N SER A 182 -22.75 9.83 8.38
CA SER A 182 -21.97 11.03 8.04
C SER A 182 -22.49 11.77 6.81
N ASP A 183 -23.45 11.21 6.09
CA ASP A 183 -24.12 11.86 4.96
C ASP A 183 -24.83 13.14 5.39
N THR A 184 -24.56 14.25 4.69
CA THR A 184 -25.03 15.59 5.10
C THR A 184 -26.55 15.72 5.05
N GLU A 185 -27.21 15.10 4.08
CA GLU A 185 -28.65 15.15 3.88
C GLU A 185 -29.35 14.31 4.95
N LEU A 186 -28.80 13.14 5.23
CA LEU A 186 -29.26 12.27 6.30
C LEU A 186 -29.07 12.90 7.68
N GLN A 187 -27.93 13.54 7.94
CA GLN A 187 -27.70 14.27 9.20
C GLN A 187 -28.71 15.39 9.42
N ALA A 188 -29.04 16.15 8.38
CA ALA A 188 -30.06 17.18 8.47
C ALA A 188 -31.42 16.60 8.87
N THR A 189 -31.84 15.51 8.22
CA THR A 189 -33.07 14.80 8.53
C THR A 189 -33.10 14.25 9.97
N LEU A 190 -31.98 13.64 10.41
CA LEU A 190 -31.86 13.11 11.76
C LEU A 190 -31.85 14.21 12.83
N ALA A 191 -31.27 15.36 12.54
CA ALA A 191 -31.33 16.54 13.44
C ALA A 191 -32.76 17.09 13.59
N GLU A 192 -33.55 17.12 12.49
CA GLU A 192 -34.94 17.52 12.52
C GLU A 192 -35.78 16.57 13.39
N VAL A 193 -35.60 15.25 13.19
CA VAL A 193 -36.28 14.22 14.01
C VAL A 193 -35.86 14.34 15.48
N ALA A 194 -34.59 14.54 15.78
CA ALA A 194 -34.09 14.71 17.15
C ALA A 194 -34.73 15.93 17.82
N THR A 195 -34.87 17.05 17.12
CA THR A 195 -35.48 18.27 17.61
C THR A 195 -36.99 18.06 17.88
N GLU A 196 -37.69 17.34 17.02
CA GLU A 196 -39.11 17.04 17.25
C GLU A 196 -39.29 16.13 18.46
N VAL A 197 -38.45 15.10 18.64
CA VAL A 197 -38.48 14.24 19.82
C VAL A 197 -38.19 15.03 21.09
N GLU A 198 -37.19 15.91 21.10
CA GLU A 198 -36.88 16.79 22.24
C GLU A 198 -38.09 17.65 22.63
N ASN A 199 -38.76 18.27 21.64
CA ASN A 199 -39.92 19.10 21.85
C ASN A 199 -41.10 18.31 22.46
N LYS A 200 -41.37 17.11 21.94
CA LYS A 200 -42.42 16.23 22.48
C LYS A 200 -42.12 15.78 23.92
N LEU A 201 -40.85 15.48 24.22
CA LEU A 201 -40.45 15.15 25.58
C LEU A 201 -40.62 16.33 26.54
N LYS A 202 -40.31 17.57 26.11
CA LYS A 202 -40.58 18.79 26.88
C LYS A 202 -42.05 18.94 27.16
N GLU A 203 -42.91 18.79 26.16
CA GLU A 203 -44.36 18.86 26.34
C GLU A 203 -44.89 17.83 27.33
N VAL A 204 -44.40 16.57 27.30
CA VAL A 204 -44.80 15.53 28.25
C VAL A 204 -44.33 15.89 29.65
N ALA A 205 -43.08 16.34 29.80
CA ALA A 205 -42.56 16.76 31.10
C ALA A 205 -43.35 17.94 31.70
N ASP A 206 -43.66 18.96 30.89
CA ASP A 206 -44.44 20.13 31.31
C ASP A 206 -45.89 19.75 31.71
N ARG A 207 -46.53 18.87 30.95
CA ARG A 207 -47.85 18.33 31.33
C ARG A 207 -47.79 17.55 32.63
N THR A 208 -46.74 16.74 32.82
CA THR A 208 -46.56 15.96 34.06
C THR A 208 -46.33 16.87 35.25
N LEU A 209 -45.48 17.90 35.13
CA LEU A 209 -45.30 18.91 36.19
C LEU A 209 -46.54 19.70 36.47
N THR A 210 -47.35 20.02 35.46
CA THR A 210 -48.61 20.71 35.64
C THR A 210 -49.58 19.87 36.45
N LYS A 211 -49.71 18.59 36.14
CA LYS A 211 -50.58 17.66 36.90
C LYS A 211 -50.06 17.41 38.31
N LEU A 212 -48.74 17.34 38.48
CA LEU A 212 -48.14 17.24 39.81
C LEU A 212 -48.37 18.50 40.64
N ARG A 213 -48.36 19.69 40.04
CA ARG A 213 -48.59 20.97 40.69
C ARG A 213 -50.05 21.10 41.17
N GLU A 214 -51.03 20.44 40.48
CA GLU A 214 -52.38 20.32 40.91
C GLU A 214 -52.54 19.45 42.19
N MET A 215 -51.63 18.46 42.39
CA MET A 215 -51.64 17.54 43.52
C MET A 215 -50.81 18.02 44.69
N ASP A 216 -49.55 18.44 44.40
CA ASP A 216 -48.60 18.92 45.41
C ASP A 216 -47.69 20.01 44.80
N PRO A 217 -48.00 21.30 45.05
CA PRO A 217 -47.23 22.41 44.53
C PRO A 217 -45.80 22.47 45.04
N ALA A 218 -45.53 21.99 46.27
CA ALA A 218 -44.19 22.04 46.86
C ALA A 218 -43.27 21.03 46.22
N ILE A 219 -43.73 19.81 45.97
CA ILE A 219 -42.98 18.78 45.25
C ILE A 219 -42.74 19.23 43.81
N ALA A 220 -43.76 19.72 43.11
CA ALA A 220 -43.64 20.16 41.72
C ALA A 220 -42.61 21.29 41.56
N ALA A 221 -42.50 22.21 42.54
CA ALA A 221 -41.51 23.28 42.52
C ALA A 221 -40.06 22.80 42.73
N SER A 222 -39.86 21.64 43.33
CA SER A 222 -38.56 21.07 43.57
C SER A 222 -37.98 20.22 42.41
N LEU A 223 -38.81 19.91 41.40
CA LEU A 223 -38.45 19.06 40.29
C LEU A 223 -38.12 19.88 39.04
N ASN A 224 -36.98 19.52 38.40
CA ASN A 224 -36.57 20.11 37.15
C ASN A 224 -36.28 18.96 36.16
N PRO A 225 -37.08 18.74 35.13
CA PRO A 225 -36.86 17.72 34.14
C PRO A 225 -35.56 17.98 33.37
N ILE A 226 -34.68 16.99 33.31
CA ILE A 226 -33.48 17.04 32.51
C ILE A 226 -33.74 16.27 31.21
N ILE A 227 -33.92 16.99 30.12
CA ILE A 227 -34.12 16.41 28.79
C ILE A 227 -32.84 16.59 28.00
N PRO A 228 -32.29 15.50 27.46
CA PRO A 228 -31.12 15.61 26.58
C PRO A 228 -31.42 16.49 25.37
N SER A 229 -30.49 17.38 25.01
CA SER A 229 -30.62 18.20 23.80
C SER A 229 -30.51 17.33 22.55
N ALA A 230 -31.13 17.75 21.46
CA ALA A 230 -31.06 17.08 20.15
C ALA A 230 -29.61 16.82 19.73
N ASP A 231 -28.66 17.75 19.99
CA ASP A 231 -27.26 17.63 19.69
C ASP A 231 -26.52 16.56 20.51
N SER A 232 -27.11 16.10 21.62
CA SER A 232 -26.52 15.07 22.48
C SER A 232 -26.85 13.64 22.04
N LEU A 233 -27.76 13.47 21.08
CA LEU A 233 -28.18 12.16 20.59
C LEU A 233 -27.09 11.55 19.69
N LYS A 234 -26.62 10.36 20.08
CA LYS A 234 -25.66 9.60 19.31
C LYS A 234 -26.39 8.57 18.45
N TRP A 235 -26.72 8.91 17.24
CA TRP A 235 -27.40 8.00 16.31
C TRP A 235 -26.64 6.69 16.08
N GLN A 236 -25.31 6.71 16.21
CA GLN A 236 -24.47 5.50 16.14
C GLN A 236 -24.86 4.45 17.19
N ASP A 237 -25.34 4.87 18.37
CA ASP A 237 -25.77 3.94 19.43
C ASP A 237 -27.07 3.21 19.09
N VAL A 238 -27.90 3.80 18.23
CA VAL A 238 -29.14 3.17 17.75
C VAL A 238 -28.83 1.97 16.86
N PHE A 239 -27.76 2.06 16.08
CA PHE A 239 -27.36 1.04 15.10
C PHE A 239 -26.19 0.16 15.59
N LYS A 240 -25.82 0.24 16.88
CA LYS A 240 -24.68 -0.53 17.44
C LYS A 240 -24.82 -2.05 17.35
N ASN A 241 -26.04 -2.56 17.21
CA ASN A 241 -26.33 -3.99 17.15
C ASN A 241 -26.45 -4.53 15.72
N VAL A 242 -26.15 -3.71 14.70
CA VAL A 242 -26.11 -4.19 13.31
C VAL A 242 -24.90 -5.12 13.17
N SER A 243 -25.14 -6.36 12.76
CA SER A 243 -24.10 -7.38 12.57
C SER A 243 -24.46 -8.33 11.43
N ILE A 244 -23.46 -8.98 10.85
CA ILE A 244 -23.66 -10.08 9.91
C ILE A 244 -23.64 -11.39 10.70
N SER A 245 -24.73 -12.16 10.65
CA SER A 245 -24.76 -13.54 11.11
C SER A 245 -24.66 -14.51 9.92
N GLY A 246 -24.04 -15.66 10.14
CA GLY A 246 -24.03 -16.75 9.15
C GLY A 246 -25.02 -17.84 9.51
N ASP A 247 -24.87 -19.00 8.87
CA ASP A 247 -25.64 -20.21 9.23
C ASP A 247 -25.60 -20.45 10.73
N GLU A 248 -26.71 -20.88 11.31
CA GLU A 248 -26.88 -21.13 12.74
C GLU A 248 -26.75 -19.89 13.65
N ASP A 249 -27.03 -18.69 13.12
CA ASP A 249 -26.96 -17.42 13.86
C ASP A 249 -25.60 -17.14 14.55
N ILE A 250 -24.52 -17.74 14.08
CA ILE A 250 -23.19 -17.49 14.59
C ILE A 250 -22.70 -16.13 14.08
N PRO A 251 -22.52 -15.13 14.94
CA PRO A 251 -22.00 -13.83 14.54
C PRO A 251 -20.61 -13.94 13.90
N ILE A 252 -20.31 -13.05 12.95
CA ILE A 252 -19.05 -13.10 12.19
C ILE A 252 -17.83 -12.96 13.10
N ASN A 253 -17.94 -12.23 14.22
CA ASN A 253 -16.87 -12.07 15.21
C ASN A 253 -16.52 -13.36 15.96
N LYS A 254 -17.40 -14.35 15.92
CA LYS A 254 -17.19 -15.70 16.50
C LYS A 254 -16.67 -16.72 15.48
N ARG A 255 -16.56 -16.35 14.19
CA ARG A 255 -16.01 -17.22 13.15
C ARG A 255 -14.49 -17.15 13.08
N GLY A 256 -13.87 -18.10 12.40
CA GLY A 256 -12.42 -18.14 12.23
C GLY A 256 -11.89 -16.88 11.54
N SER A 257 -10.65 -16.50 11.85
CA SER A 257 -9.96 -15.30 11.32
C SER A 257 -10.01 -15.20 9.80
N GLY A 258 -9.92 -16.34 9.10
CA GLY A 258 -9.99 -16.40 7.64
C GLY A 258 -11.30 -15.91 7.06
N VAL A 259 -12.43 -16.34 7.62
CA VAL A 259 -13.75 -15.91 7.17
C VAL A 259 -13.94 -14.42 7.43
N LYS A 260 -13.54 -13.93 8.60
CA LYS A 260 -13.59 -12.51 8.95
C LYS A 260 -12.84 -11.65 7.93
N ARG A 261 -11.63 -12.06 7.55
CA ARG A 261 -10.80 -11.33 6.56
C ARG A 261 -11.43 -11.31 5.18
N LEU A 262 -11.99 -12.42 4.70
CA LEU A 262 -12.66 -12.47 3.40
C LEU A 262 -13.91 -11.57 3.37
N VAL A 263 -14.70 -11.56 4.44
CA VAL A 263 -15.87 -10.70 4.53
C VAL A 263 -15.46 -9.23 4.58
N LEU A 264 -14.46 -8.90 5.42
CA LEU A 264 -13.94 -7.54 5.54
C LEU A 264 -13.41 -7.04 4.18
N LEU A 265 -12.63 -7.86 3.47
CA LEU A 265 -12.09 -7.51 2.16
C LEU A 265 -13.20 -7.21 1.14
N ASN A 266 -14.22 -8.08 1.06
CA ASN A 266 -15.33 -7.87 0.12
C ASN A 266 -16.20 -6.69 0.48
N PHE A 267 -16.36 -6.41 1.77
CA PHE A 267 -17.03 -5.20 2.22
C PHE A 267 -16.30 -3.92 1.77
N PHE A 268 -14.99 -3.86 1.99
CA PHE A 268 -14.20 -2.71 1.54
C PHE A 268 -14.14 -2.60 0.02
N ARG A 269 -14.15 -3.72 -0.68
CA ARG A 269 -14.26 -3.73 -2.15
C ARG A 269 -15.58 -3.08 -2.60
N ALA A 270 -16.70 -3.51 -2.03
CA ALA A 270 -18.03 -2.95 -2.34
C ALA A 270 -18.09 -1.45 -2.02
N GLU A 271 -17.51 -1.03 -0.90
CA GLU A 271 -17.48 0.37 -0.48
C GLU A 271 -16.60 1.23 -1.43
N ALA A 272 -15.46 0.70 -1.85
CA ALA A 272 -14.61 1.40 -2.81
C ALA A 272 -15.26 1.50 -4.20
N GLU A 273 -15.94 0.46 -4.65
CA GLU A 273 -16.71 0.47 -5.89
C GLU A 273 -17.85 1.53 -5.81
N ARG A 274 -18.50 1.63 -4.68
CA ARG A 274 -19.52 2.66 -4.43
C ARG A 274 -18.94 4.07 -4.49
N HIS A 275 -17.83 4.33 -3.80
CA HIS A 275 -17.14 5.62 -3.82
C HIS A 275 -16.68 6.03 -5.24
N CYS A 276 -16.15 5.08 -6.01
CA CYS A 276 -15.80 5.34 -7.41
C CYS A 276 -17.00 5.74 -8.27
N GLN A 277 -18.17 5.17 -8.01
CA GLN A 277 -19.42 5.52 -8.72
C GLN A 277 -19.95 6.90 -8.31
N GLU A 278 -19.87 7.25 -7.03
CA GLU A 278 -20.41 8.53 -6.51
C GLU A 278 -19.52 9.73 -6.80
N GLN A 279 -18.19 9.56 -6.78
CA GLN A 279 -17.23 10.65 -6.97
C GLN A 279 -16.70 10.81 -8.41
N GLY A 280 -17.22 10.05 -9.36
CA GLY A 280 -16.88 10.20 -10.76
C GLY A 280 -15.41 9.88 -11.10
N ASN A 281 -15.00 8.61 -10.95
CA ASN A 281 -13.72 8.07 -11.46
C ASN A 281 -12.44 8.39 -10.68
N THR A 282 -12.48 8.63 -9.39
CA THR A 282 -11.26 8.55 -8.58
C THR A 282 -10.87 7.08 -8.40
N GLY A 283 -9.62 6.71 -8.71
CA GLY A 283 -9.13 5.35 -8.50
C GLY A 283 -9.08 4.94 -7.02
N VAL A 284 -8.87 3.66 -6.75
CA VAL A 284 -8.69 3.13 -5.39
C VAL A 284 -7.35 2.42 -5.25
N ILE A 285 -6.64 2.70 -4.15
CA ILE A 285 -5.44 1.98 -3.75
C ILE A 285 -5.76 1.16 -2.51
N TYR A 286 -5.74 -0.17 -2.64
CA TYR A 286 -5.85 -1.10 -1.53
C TYR A 286 -4.45 -1.46 -1.03
N ALA A 287 -4.13 -1.11 0.20
CA ALA A 287 -2.94 -1.58 0.89
C ALA A 287 -3.34 -2.65 1.90
N ILE A 288 -2.77 -3.85 1.77
CA ILE A 288 -3.19 -5.04 2.52
C ILE A 288 -1.95 -5.64 3.19
N GLU A 289 -1.97 -5.70 4.51
CA GLU A 289 -0.86 -6.21 5.30
C GLU A 289 -1.08 -7.69 5.61
N GLU A 290 -0.09 -8.51 5.23
CA GLU A 290 -0.01 -9.94 5.51
C GLU A 290 -1.37 -10.67 5.39
N PRO A 291 -2.00 -10.68 4.20
CA PRO A 291 -3.34 -11.25 4.04
C PRO A 291 -3.39 -12.74 4.34
N GLU A 292 -2.24 -13.42 4.33
CA GLU A 292 -2.09 -14.84 4.61
C GLU A 292 -2.15 -15.20 6.10
N THR A 293 -1.98 -14.25 6.99
CA THR A 293 -1.91 -14.54 8.44
C THR A 293 -3.15 -15.30 8.91
N SER A 294 -2.95 -16.43 9.57
CA SER A 294 -4.02 -17.34 10.04
C SER A 294 -4.89 -17.96 8.93
N GLN A 295 -4.38 -18.05 7.68
CA GLN A 295 -5.06 -18.68 6.55
C GLN A 295 -4.43 -20.04 6.21
N HIS A 296 -5.28 -21.02 5.92
CA HIS A 296 -4.85 -22.28 5.29
C HIS A 296 -4.37 -22.00 3.85
N SER A 297 -3.42 -22.80 3.33
CA SER A 297 -2.84 -22.62 1.98
C SER A 297 -3.88 -22.52 0.86
N ASP A 298 -4.94 -23.29 0.91
CA ASP A 298 -6.02 -23.23 -0.08
C ASP A 298 -6.74 -21.88 -0.07
N ASN A 299 -6.96 -21.32 1.12
CA ASN A 299 -7.56 -19.99 1.28
C ASN A 299 -6.61 -18.89 0.80
N GLN A 300 -5.29 -19.05 1.00
CA GLN A 300 -4.29 -18.12 0.48
C GLN A 300 -4.35 -18.06 -1.06
N ARG A 301 -4.51 -19.21 -1.75
CA ARG A 301 -4.66 -19.24 -3.20
C ARG A 301 -5.91 -18.50 -3.67
N ILE A 302 -7.06 -18.78 -3.05
CA ILE A 302 -8.33 -18.11 -3.39
C ILE A 302 -8.19 -16.59 -3.17
N LEU A 303 -7.55 -16.18 -2.08
CA LEU A 303 -7.35 -14.79 -1.72
C LEU A 303 -6.47 -14.06 -2.75
N ILE A 304 -5.36 -14.66 -3.17
CA ILE A 304 -4.47 -14.07 -4.18
C ILE A 304 -5.14 -13.93 -5.54
N GLU A 305 -5.92 -14.94 -5.97
CA GLU A 305 -6.68 -14.84 -7.22
C GLU A 305 -7.76 -13.73 -7.14
N ALA A 306 -8.40 -13.55 -5.98
CA ALA A 306 -9.31 -12.45 -5.75
C ALA A 306 -8.59 -11.08 -5.83
N PHE A 307 -7.38 -10.95 -5.28
CA PHE A 307 -6.58 -9.73 -5.38
C PHE A 307 -6.11 -9.44 -6.82
N LYS A 308 -5.71 -10.46 -7.57
CA LYS A 308 -5.37 -10.30 -8.99
C LYS A 308 -6.59 -9.81 -9.80
N THR A 309 -7.75 -10.40 -9.53
CA THR A 309 -9.01 -9.97 -10.16
C THR A 309 -9.34 -8.52 -9.80
N LEU A 310 -9.21 -8.15 -8.52
CA LEU A 310 -9.41 -6.79 -8.05
C LEU A 310 -8.41 -5.81 -8.71
N ALA A 311 -7.14 -6.19 -8.80
CA ALA A 311 -6.10 -5.38 -9.45
C ALA A 311 -6.28 -5.24 -10.97
N SER A 312 -7.11 -6.06 -11.60
CA SER A 312 -7.45 -5.94 -13.03
C SER A 312 -8.60 -4.96 -13.31
N VAL A 313 -9.31 -4.51 -12.26
CA VAL A 313 -10.36 -3.49 -12.39
C VAL A 313 -9.71 -2.15 -12.72
N ALA A 314 -10.31 -1.40 -13.64
CA ALA A 314 -9.81 -0.09 -14.02
C ALA A 314 -9.70 0.85 -12.80
N ASN A 315 -8.68 1.68 -12.79
CA ASN A 315 -8.38 2.64 -11.71
C ASN A 315 -8.21 2.00 -10.32
N THR A 316 -7.89 0.70 -10.25
CA THR A 316 -7.67 -0.02 -9.00
C THR A 316 -6.22 -0.48 -8.89
N GLN A 317 -5.58 -0.19 -7.77
CA GLN A 317 -4.26 -0.68 -7.43
C GLN A 317 -4.33 -1.50 -6.13
N VAL A 318 -3.68 -2.67 -6.14
CA VAL A 318 -3.52 -3.49 -4.93
C VAL A 318 -2.05 -3.54 -4.57
N ILE A 319 -1.73 -3.16 -3.33
CA ILE A 319 -0.41 -3.27 -2.73
C ILE A 319 -0.57 -4.20 -1.54
N LEU A 320 0.19 -5.28 -1.48
CA LEU A 320 0.16 -6.17 -0.32
C LEU A 320 1.56 -6.41 0.23
N THR A 321 1.63 -6.65 1.53
CA THR A 321 2.83 -7.16 2.18
C THR A 321 2.66 -8.63 2.47
N THR A 322 3.73 -9.42 2.38
CA THR A 322 3.66 -10.84 2.67
C THR A 322 5.01 -11.40 3.14
N HIS A 323 4.94 -12.36 4.05
CA HIS A 323 6.05 -13.25 4.42
C HIS A 323 5.85 -14.67 3.90
N SER A 324 4.82 -14.90 3.08
CA SER A 324 4.51 -16.23 2.54
C SER A 324 5.21 -16.49 1.23
N SER A 325 6.14 -17.43 1.23
CA SER A 325 6.77 -17.97 0.01
C SER A 325 5.73 -18.56 -0.96
N TYR A 326 4.64 -19.08 -0.43
CA TYR A 326 3.53 -19.59 -1.23
C TYR A 326 2.85 -18.46 -2.03
N ILE A 327 2.61 -17.30 -1.41
CA ILE A 327 2.06 -16.14 -2.11
C ILE A 327 3.02 -15.64 -3.18
N VAL A 328 4.31 -15.53 -2.87
CA VAL A 328 5.33 -15.11 -3.85
C VAL A 328 5.31 -16.01 -5.09
N LYS A 329 5.18 -17.32 -4.93
CA LYS A 329 5.08 -18.29 -6.04
C LYS A 329 3.82 -18.12 -6.92
N GLN A 330 2.83 -17.36 -6.46
CA GLN A 330 1.62 -17.06 -7.24
C GLN A 330 1.70 -15.77 -8.06
N LEU A 331 2.79 -14.99 -7.93
CA LEU A 331 2.95 -13.66 -8.51
C LEU A 331 4.02 -13.67 -9.61
N GLN A 332 4.08 -12.60 -10.40
CA GLN A 332 5.11 -12.41 -11.41
C GLN A 332 6.27 -11.58 -10.84
N PHE A 333 7.48 -11.73 -11.38
CA PHE A 333 8.64 -10.93 -10.93
C PHE A 333 8.42 -9.43 -10.99
N THR A 334 7.71 -8.97 -12.01
CA THR A 334 7.34 -7.56 -12.18
C THR A 334 6.47 -7.02 -11.04
N ASP A 335 5.73 -7.91 -10.38
CA ASP A 335 4.82 -7.56 -9.29
C ASP A 335 5.57 -7.46 -7.95
N LEU A 336 6.79 -8.02 -7.86
CA LEU A 336 7.53 -8.16 -6.62
C LEU A 336 8.43 -6.96 -6.33
N ARG A 337 8.49 -6.58 -5.07
CA ARG A 337 9.44 -5.62 -4.51
C ARG A 337 10.00 -6.18 -3.22
N LEU A 338 11.32 -6.12 -3.08
CA LEU A 338 12.01 -6.58 -1.89
C LEU A 338 12.37 -5.37 -1.02
N ILE A 339 12.00 -5.41 0.25
CA ILE A 339 12.46 -4.44 1.23
C ILE A 339 13.69 -5.01 1.93
N LYS A 340 14.77 -4.27 1.89
CA LYS A 340 16.01 -4.57 2.62
C LYS A 340 16.41 -3.39 3.48
N GLU A 341 17.13 -3.69 4.54
CA GLU A 341 17.83 -2.68 5.32
C GLU A 341 19.20 -2.43 4.69
N ASN A 342 19.53 -1.17 4.44
CA ASN A 342 20.86 -0.79 3.96
C ASN A 342 21.85 -0.71 5.11
N GLU A 343 23.13 -0.41 4.80
CA GLU A 343 24.21 -0.33 5.79
C GLU A 343 23.99 0.77 6.86
N GLU A 344 23.16 1.75 6.57
CA GLU A 344 22.80 2.84 7.48
C GLU A 344 21.59 2.51 8.36
N GLY A 345 20.97 1.34 8.20
CA GLY A 345 19.76 0.93 8.90
C GLY A 345 18.46 1.47 8.30
N ASN A 346 18.52 2.07 7.11
CA ASN A 346 17.32 2.53 6.41
C ASN A 346 16.71 1.41 5.57
N LYS A 347 15.39 1.40 5.43
CA LYS A 347 14.69 0.44 4.57
C LYS A 347 14.72 0.93 3.12
N GLU A 348 15.15 0.08 2.21
CA GLU A 348 15.16 0.33 0.77
C GLU A 348 14.24 -0.62 0.04
N ILE A 349 13.54 -0.10 -0.98
CA ILE A 349 12.67 -0.88 -1.86
C ILE A 349 13.42 -1.19 -3.14
N LEU A 350 13.68 -2.47 -3.37
CA LEU A 350 14.41 -2.96 -4.52
C LEU A 350 13.47 -3.74 -5.46
N GLY A 351 13.68 -3.59 -6.77
CA GLY A 351 13.13 -4.54 -7.73
C GLY A 351 13.73 -5.93 -7.48
N VAL A 352 12.92 -6.96 -7.59
CA VAL A 352 13.43 -8.33 -7.53
C VAL A 352 13.97 -8.67 -8.92
N LEU A 353 15.30 -8.70 -9.03
CA LEU A 353 16.01 -9.18 -10.22
C LEU A 353 16.79 -10.42 -9.79
N PRO A 354 16.22 -11.62 -9.95
CA PRO A 354 16.98 -12.85 -9.77
C PRO A 354 18.07 -12.87 -10.85
N GLY A 355 19.32 -13.00 -10.44
CA GLY A 355 20.46 -12.86 -11.33
C GLY A 355 21.27 -14.14 -11.52
N GLN A 356 20.84 -15.24 -10.89
CA GLN A 356 21.60 -16.49 -10.89
C GLN A 356 21.18 -17.46 -11.99
N LEU A 357 19.95 -17.38 -12.43
CA LEU A 357 19.39 -18.24 -13.47
C LEU A 357 19.10 -17.41 -14.72
N GLN A 358 19.33 -18.00 -15.89
CA GLN A 358 18.98 -17.38 -17.18
C GLN A 358 17.47 -17.11 -17.26
N TYR A 359 16.66 -18.01 -16.69
CA TYR A 359 15.25 -17.85 -16.47
C TYR A 359 15.01 -17.83 -14.95
N PRO A 360 14.86 -16.63 -14.36
CA PRO A 360 14.73 -16.52 -12.92
C PRO A 360 13.53 -17.29 -12.37
N SER A 361 13.76 -18.04 -11.28
CA SER A 361 12.71 -18.80 -10.61
C SER A 361 12.20 -18.10 -9.37
N LEU A 362 10.94 -18.39 -9.02
CA LEU A 362 10.35 -17.88 -7.79
C LEU A 362 10.95 -18.54 -6.53
N ASN A 363 11.59 -19.71 -6.68
CA ASN A 363 12.39 -20.32 -5.61
C ASN A 363 13.64 -19.47 -5.31
N GLU A 364 14.28 -18.90 -6.33
CA GLU A 364 15.39 -17.98 -6.16
C GLU A 364 14.96 -16.72 -5.41
N VAL A 365 13.80 -16.15 -5.76
CA VAL A 365 13.22 -14.99 -5.04
C VAL A 365 13.00 -15.32 -3.57
N ASN A 366 12.38 -16.47 -3.27
CA ASN A 366 12.12 -16.92 -1.90
C ASN A 366 13.41 -17.14 -1.10
N TYR A 367 14.45 -17.67 -1.78
CA TYR A 367 15.76 -17.82 -1.16
C TYR A 367 16.38 -16.46 -0.78
N ILE A 368 16.31 -15.48 -1.69
CA ILE A 368 16.86 -14.14 -1.47
C ILE A 368 16.04 -13.37 -0.41
N ALA A 369 14.71 -13.43 -0.50
CA ALA A 369 13.81 -12.65 0.36
C ALA A 369 13.66 -13.24 1.76
N PHE A 370 13.49 -14.56 1.86
CA PHE A 370 13.10 -15.24 3.09
C PHE A 370 14.15 -16.22 3.62
N ASN A 371 15.29 -16.36 2.94
CA ASN A 371 16.28 -17.40 3.22
C ASN A 371 15.62 -18.80 3.24
N GLU A 372 14.67 -19.02 2.32
CA GLU A 372 13.96 -20.28 2.19
C GLU A 372 14.81 -21.29 1.44
N VAL A 373 15.34 -22.25 2.19
CA VAL A 373 16.23 -23.32 1.66
C VAL A 373 15.36 -24.51 1.27
N THR A 374 15.17 -24.71 -0.06
CA THR A 374 14.31 -25.77 -0.60
C THR A 374 15.09 -26.74 -1.49
N GLU A 375 14.58 -27.97 -1.57
CA GLU A 375 15.10 -29.01 -2.46
C GLU A 375 14.85 -28.63 -3.93
N GLU A 376 13.72 -27.97 -4.23
CA GLU A 376 13.37 -27.49 -5.56
C GLU A 376 14.39 -26.48 -6.09
N TYR A 377 14.78 -25.52 -5.25
CA TYR A 377 15.76 -24.52 -5.66
C TYR A 377 17.15 -25.13 -5.87
N HIS A 378 17.54 -26.07 -5.01
CA HIS A 378 18.78 -26.83 -5.18
C HIS A 378 18.78 -27.57 -6.53
N ASP A 379 17.67 -28.22 -6.90
CA ASP A 379 17.57 -28.97 -8.15
C ASP A 379 17.56 -28.07 -9.39
N GLU A 380 16.91 -26.91 -9.30
CA GLU A 380 16.94 -25.89 -10.37
C GLU A 380 18.36 -25.40 -10.65
N LEU A 381 19.12 -25.02 -9.61
CA LEU A 381 20.52 -24.58 -9.76
C LEU A 381 21.41 -25.67 -10.33
N TYR A 382 21.27 -26.91 -9.85
CA TYR A 382 22.06 -28.02 -10.35
C TYR A 382 21.72 -28.34 -11.81
N SER A 383 20.44 -28.34 -12.17
CA SER A 383 19.97 -28.56 -13.52
C SER A 383 20.48 -27.47 -14.47
N PHE A 384 20.54 -26.22 -14.03
CA PHE A 384 21.13 -25.14 -14.79
C PHE A 384 22.64 -25.36 -15.06
N ILE A 385 23.40 -25.76 -14.04
CA ILE A 385 24.84 -26.10 -14.17
C ILE A 385 25.03 -27.26 -15.16
N GLU A 386 24.17 -28.29 -15.11
CA GLU A 386 24.21 -29.42 -16.08
C GLU A 386 23.87 -28.96 -17.50
N PHE A 387 22.82 -28.14 -17.66
CA PHE A 387 22.40 -27.61 -18.96
C PHE A 387 23.49 -26.79 -19.64
N GLN A 388 24.20 -25.94 -18.87
CA GLN A 388 25.32 -25.15 -19.37
C GLN A 388 26.60 -26.00 -19.65
N GLY A 389 26.58 -27.30 -19.37
CA GLY A 389 27.76 -28.14 -19.53
C GLY A 389 28.83 -27.93 -18.49
N TRP A 390 28.60 -27.18 -17.43
CA TRP A 390 29.57 -26.79 -16.42
C TRP A 390 29.79 -27.82 -15.31
N LYS A 391 29.08 -28.91 -15.32
CA LYS A 391 29.11 -29.91 -14.24
C LYS A 391 30.53 -30.36 -13.88
N ASN A 392 31.36 -30.71 -14.86
CA ASN A 392 32.71 -31.20 -14.61
C ASN A 392 33.59 -30.11 -13.95
N SER A 393 33.48 -28.87 -14.42
CA SER A 393 34.19 -27.73 -13.83
C SER A 393 33.70 -27.44 -12.42
N TYR A 394 32.39 -27.57 -12.17
CA TYR A 394 31.76 -27.34 -10.86
C TYR A 394 32.24 -28.32 -9.80
N ILE A 395 32.33 -29.62 -10.13
CA ILE A 395 32.74 -30.68 -9.18
C ILE A 395 34.23 -30.79 -8.97
N GLN A 396 35.01 -30.30 -9.93
CA GLN A 396 36.48 -30.43 -9.90
C GLN A 396 37.10 -29.81 -8.66
N GLY A 397 37.95 -30.59 -7.97
CA GLY A 397 38.68 -30.13 -6.79
C GLY A 397 37.86 -29.97 -5.51
N LYS A 398 36.56 -30.24 -5.54
CA LYS A 398 35.70 -30.20 -4.34
C LYS A 398 35.87 -31.48 -3.50
N PRO A 399 35.75 -31.38 -2.17
CA PRO A 399 35.79 -32.55 -1.29
C PRO A 399 34.64 -33.48 -1.59
N THR A 400 34.90 -34.77 -1.53
CA THR A 400 33.91 -35.84 -1.75
C THR A 400 33.61 -36.58 -0.45
N ARG A 401 32.44 -37.23 -0.40
CA ARG A 401 32.05 -38.14 0.65
C ARG A 401 31.42 -39.42 0.10
N LEU A 402 31.47 -40.46 0.88
CA LEU A 402 30.95 -41.78 0.51
C LEU A 402 29.42 -41.70 0.29
N TYR A 403 28.95 -42.16 -0.88
CA TYR A 403 27.54 -42.39 -1.21
C TYR A 403 27.36 -43.84 -1.58
N LYS A 404 26.44 -44.53 -0.90
CA LYS A 404 26.07 -45.92 -1.16
C LYS A 404 24.89 -45.96 -2.12
N ARG A 405 25.16 -46.22 -3.39
CA ARG A 405 24.15 -46.35 -4.44
C ARG A 405 23.54 -47.77 -4.48
N ILE A 406 22.26 -47.83 -4.64
CA ILE A 406 21.58 -49.12 -4.90
C ILE A 406 21.73 -49.47 -6.39
N GLY A 407 22.42 -50.54 -6.66
CA GLY A 407 22.63 -51.07 -8.00
C GLY A 407 21.57 -52.14 -8.39
N ARG A 408 21.78 -52.78 -9.52
CA ARG A 408 20.91 -53.91 -9.95
C ARG A 408 20.95 -55.03 -8.92
N ASN A 409 19.82 -55.68 -8.70
CA ASN A 409 19.64 -56.76 -7.71
C ASN A 409 19.91 -56.31 -6.25
N ASN A 410 19.63 -55.06 -5.90
CA ASN A 410 19.84 -54.50 -4.57
C ASN A 410 21.31 -54.53 -4.09
N SER A 411 22.28 -54.67 -5.02
CA SER A 411 23.69 -54.54 -4.67
C SER A 411 24.00 -53.11 -4.19
N ILE A 412 24.85 -52.98 -3.17
CA ILE A 412 25.32 -51.69 -2.71
C ILE A 412 26.67 -51.40 -3.44
N ILE A 413 26.73 -50.24 -4.08
CA ILE A 413 27.93 -49.72 -4.79
C ILE A 413 28.39 -48.45 -4.08
N ASP A 414 29.62 -48.48 -3.64
CA ASP A 414 30.25 -47.33 -2.99
C ASP A 414 30.78 -46.33 -4.05
N GLU A 415 30.32 -45.10 -4.00
CA GLU A 415 30.75 -44.00 -4.89
C GLU A 415 31.21 -42.79 -4.07
N GLN A 416 32.14 -42.01 -4.60
CA GLN A 416 32.55 -40.73 -4.02
C GLN A 416 31.76 -39.63 -4.69
N LYS A 417 31.04 -38.83 -3.92
CA LYS A 417 30.19 -37.73 -4.42
C LYS A 417 30.54 -36.44 -3.70
N VAL A 418 30.60 -35.31 -4.44
CA VAL A 418 30.62 -33.99 -3.83
C VAL A 418 29.28 -33.72 -3.12
N LEU A 419 29.29 -32.78 -2.18
CA LEU A 419 28.09 -32.45 -1.34
C LEU A 419 26.83 -32.25 -2.19
N THR A 420 26.93 -31.49 -3.26
CA THR A 420 25.79 -31.17 -4.14
C THR A 420 25.21 -32.41 -4.84
N GLU A 421 26.09 -33.28 -5.38
CA GLU A 421 25.61 -34.54 -5.99
C GLU A 421 25.06 -35.50 -4.94
N TYR A 422 25.65 -35.54 -3.75
CA TYR A 422 25.16 -36.35 -2.65
C TYR A 422 23.72 -35.96 -2.25
N ILE A 423 23.46 -34.65 -2.11
CA ILE A 423 22.14 -34.12 -1.81
C ILE A 423 21.16 -34.43 -2.96
N ARG A 424 21.53 -34.12 -4.20
CA ARG A 424 20.69 -34.40 -5.36
C ARG A 424 20.28 -35.86 -5.45
N HIS A 425 21.23 -36.80 -5.25
CA HIS A 425 20.89 -38.23 -5.25
C HIS A 425 19.89 -38.59 -4.15
N GLN A 426 19.94 -37.96 -3.00
CA GLN A 426 18.97 -38.22 -1.94
C GLN A 426 17.59 -37.57 -2.20
N ILE A 427 17.54 -36.45 -2.90
CA ILE A 427 16.28 -35.84 -3.36
C ILE A 427 15.61 -36.75 -4.37
N HIS A 428 16.34 -37.26 -5.38
CA HIS A 428 15.81 -38.06 -6.45
C HIS A 428 15.61 -39.55 -6.10
N HIS A 429 16.29 -40.04 -5.05
CA HIS A 429 16.24 -41.43 -4.58
C HIS A 429 15.89 -41.49 -3.09
N PRO A 430 14.70 -41.01 -2.67
CA PRO A 430 14.31 -41.01 -1.26
C PRO A 430 14.14 -42.40 -0.66
N GLU A 431 14.00 -43.46 -1.51
CA GLU A 431 13.98 -44.86 -1.13
C GLU A 431 15.31 -45.39 -0.62
N ASN A 432 16.45 -44.77 -1.02
CA ASN A 432 17.77 -45.17 -0.61
C ASN A 432 18.13 -44.77 0.80
N LYS A 433 17.87 -45.63 1.78
CA LYS A 433 18.14 -45.40 3.21
C LYS A 433 19.55 -45.74 3.67
N ASN A 434 20.46 -46.12 2.76
CA ASN A 434 21.82 -46.52 3.09
C ASN A 434 22.76 -45.37 3.38
N ASN A 435 22.31 -44.12 3.21
CA ASN A 435 23.07 -42.91 3.40
C ASN A 435 22.45 -42.01 4.50
N PRO A 436 23.25 -41.40 5.36
CA PRO A 436 22.73 -40.36 6.28
C PRO A 436 22.04 -39.25 5.50
N ARG A 437 20.87 -38.81 5.97
CA ARG A 437 20.14 -37.68 5.35
C ARG A 437 20.96 -36.40 5.55
N TYR A 438 21.01 -35.56 4.52
CA TYR A 438 21.64 -34.25 4.64
C TYR A 438 20.83 -33.35 5.60
N THR A 439 21.52 -32.38 6.21
CA THR A 439 20.89 -31.38 7.07
C THR A 439 20.46 -30.17 6.24
N ARG A 440 19.64 -29.29 6.87
CA ARG A 440 19.23 -28.01 6.24
C ARG A 440 20.45 -27.13 5.98
N GLU A 441 21.44 -27.13 6.86
CA GLU A 441 22.69 -26.39 6.74
C GLU A 441 23.50 -26.88 5.55
N GLU A 442 23.59 -28.20 5.34
CA GLU A 442 24.25 -28.81 4.20
C GLU A 442 23.54 -28.48 2.88
N LEU A 443 22.21 -28.48 2.87
CA LEU A 443 21.40 -28.06 1.72
C LEU A 443 21.69 -26.59 1.38
N LYS A 444 21.67 -25.70 2.40
CA LYS A 444 22.00 -24.30 2.23
C LYS A 444 23.43 -24.10 1.70
N GLN A 445 24.41 -24.78 2.29
CA GLN A 445 25.79 -24.72 1.84
C GLN A 445 25.91 -25.14 0.35
N SER A 446 25.21 -26.17 -0.05
CA SER A 446 25.21 -26.62 -1.43
C SER A 446 24.59 -25.59 -2.39
N ILE A 447 23.49 -24.97 -2.01
CA ILE A 447 22.86 -23.88 -2.76
C ILE A 447 23.82 -22.71 -2.90
N ASP A 448 24.44 -22.25 -1.80
CA ASP A 448 25.38 -21.12 -1.82
C ASP A 448 26.62 -21.40 -2.70
N LEU A 449 27.14 -22.63 -2.66
CA LEU A 449 28.24 -23.06 -3.53
C LEU A 449 27.88 -23.03 -5.01
N MET A 450 26.66 -23.45 -5.37
CA MET A 450 26.18 -23.39 -6.75
C MET A 450 25.95 -21.95 -7.21
N ARG A 451 25.33 -21.13 -6.37
CA ARG A 451 25.11 -19.70 -6.66
C ARG A 451 26.41 -18.98 -6.91
N THR A 452 27.38 -19.11 -6.01
CA THR A 452 28.72 -18.50 -6.16
C THR A 452 29.40 -18.94 -7.44
N PHE A 453 29.33 -20.23 -7.79
CA PHE A 453 29.92 -20.75 -9.02
C PHE A 453 29.23 -20.17 -10.27
N ILE A 454 27.91 -20.14 -10.32
CA ILE A 454 27.15 -19.57 -11.44
C ILE A 454 27.47 -18.09 -11.62
N GLU A 455 27.55 -17.33 -10.54
CA GLU A 455 27.92 -15.91 -10.56
C GLU A 455 29.32 -15.69 -11.14
N GLN A 456 30.28 -16.53 -10.74
CA GLN A 456 31.66 -16.48 -11.29
C GLN A 456 31.70 -16.80 -12.79
N GLN A 457 30.92 -17.78 -13.26
CA GLN A 457 30.84 -18.10 -14.69
C GLN A 457 30.18 -16.99 -15.50
N SER A 458 29.13 -16.37 -14.97
CA SER A 458 28.42 -15.25 -15.61
C SER A 458 29.32 -14.01 -15.69
N ALA A 459 30.07 -13.69 -14.63
CA ALA A 459 31.02 -12.57 -14.62
C ALA A 459 32.20 -12.77 -15.58
N ALA A 460 32.57 -14.03 -15.87
CA ALA A 460 33.63 -14.36 -16.84
C ALA A 460 33.16 -14.24 -18.32
N GLY A 461 31.91 -13.84 -18.59
CA GLY A 461 31.38 -13.68 -19.95
C GLY A 461 31.16 -14.99 -20.71
N ILE A 462 31.04 -16.11 -19.98
CA ILE A 462 30.85 -17.45 -20.57
C ILE A 462 29.37 -17.76 -20.85
N VAL A 463 28.46 -16.89 -20.44
CA VAL A 463 27.04 -16.96 -20.76
C VAL A 463 26.73 -15.91 -21.83
N GLU A 464 26.43 -16.35 -23.04
CA GLU A 464 25.71 -15.49 -23.99
C GLU A 464 24.27 -15.32 -23.50
N PRO A 465 23.70 -14.10 -23.56
CA PRO A 465 22.38 -13.79 -23.03
C PRO A 465 21.25 -14.57 -23.72
#